data_94715facb2776fea0bc36871478a92b0
#
_entry.id   94715facb2776fea0bc36871478a92b0
#
_cell.length_a   1.000
_cell.length_b   1.000
_cell.length_c   1.000
_cell.angle_alpha   90.00
_cell.angle_beta   90.00
_cell.angle_gamma   90.00
#
_symmetry.space_group_name_H-M   'P 1'
#
loop_
_entity.id
_entity.type
_entity.pdbx_description
1 polymer ?
#
loop_
_entity_poly.entity_id
_entity_poly.type
_entity_poly.pdbx_seq_one_letter_code
_entity_poly.pdbx_strand_id
1 'polypeptide(L)'
;SIHRFEGQVSSFNFNDGPNYRDLFPSPPPPELAPNCSEAGVLGILPGIVGTIQATEAIKIILGIGNCLSGELLVIDALTMDFRKLEFSLNSEREKVTSLAKRQEKGFSEIGAKEFSERRNGGWTPFLLDVRRSDEEQISSIGGTDSRIMHLEIPSRLEELPSQGDIVVYCRSGQRSDAVARFIVDSGLCDGMIYNLLGGINAWSDEVDPD
;
A
#
# COMPACT_ATOMS: atom_id res chain seq x y z
N SER A 1 -1.60 -13.88 3.12
CA SER A 1 -2.29 -13.02 2.15
C SER A 1 -3.79 -13.27 2.21
N ILE A 2 -4.58 -12.24 1.90
CA ILE A 2 -6.05 -12.33 1.86
C ILE A 2 -6.52 -11.52 0.64
N HIS A 3 -7.42 -12.09 -0.15
CA HIS A 3 -8.02 -11.42 -1.30
C HIS A 3 -9.47 -11.89 -1.48
N ARG A 4 -10.43 -10.98 -1.42
CA ARG A 4 -11.87 -11.24 -1.54
C ARG A 4 -12.35 -12.36 -0.61
N PHE A 5 -12.41 -13.58 -1.12
CA PHE A 5 -12.91 -14.77 -0.41
C PHE A 5 -11.80 -15.82 -0.22
N GLU A 6 -10.59 -15.54 -0.66
CA GLU A 6 -9.46 -16.45 -0.57
C GLU A 6 -8.44 -16.00 0.47
N GLY A 7 -7.94 -16.95 1.26
CA GLY A 7 -6.84 -16.80 2.20
C GLY A 7 -5.65 -17.69 1.83
N GLN A 8 -4.44 -17.19 2.09
CA GLN A 8 -3.22 -17.95 1.83
C GLN A 8 -2.28 -17.85 3.02
N VAL A 9 -1.73 -18.99 3.44
CA VAL A 9 -0.79 -19.11 4.56
C VAL A 9 0.38 -20.01 4.17
N SER A 10 1.59 -19.60 4.54
CA SER A 10 2.83 -20.39 4.42
C SER A 10 3.82 -19.97 5.49
N SER A 11 4.78 -20.83 5.82
CA SER A 11 5.93 -20.51 6.68
C SER A 11 7.18 -20.40 5.82
N PHE A 12 7.67 -19.16 5.64
CA PHE A 12 8.84 -18.86 4.80
C PHE A 12 10.14 -18.81 5.63
N ASN A 13 11.27 -19.12 5.00
CA ASN A 13 12.61 -19.07 5.59
C ASN A 13 12.78 -19.94 6.85
N PHE A 14 11.97 -20.96 7.02
CA PHE A 14 12.08 -21.85 8.19
C PHE A 14 12.99 -23.05 7.86
N ASN A 15 14.02 -23.28 8.68
CA ASN A 15 15.00 -24.36 8.51
C ASN A 15 15.63 -24.42 7.10
N ASP A 16 16.13 -23.28 6.62
CA ASP A 16 16.67 -23.12 5.27
C ASP A 16 15.68 -23.47 4.13
N GLY A 17 14.41 -23.50 4.44
CA GLY A 17 13.32 -23.70 3.48
C GLY A 17 13.11 -22.49 2.56
N PRO A 18 12.19 -22.64 1.60
CA PRO A 18 11.93 -21.60 0.60
C PRO A 18 11.38 -20.32 1.23
N ASN A 19 11.59 -19.22 0.52
CA ASN A 19 11.10 -17.90 0.92
C ASN A 19 9.99 -17.41 -0.01
N TYR A 20 9.44 -16.23 0.31
CA TYR A 20 8.34 -15.62 -0.43
C TYR A 20 8.64 -15.44 -1.93
N ARG A 21 9.90 -15.13 -2.30
CA ARG A 21 10.30 -14.91 -3.68
C ARG A 21 10.52 -16.20 -4.48
N ASP A 22 10.63 -17.34 -3.80
CA ASP A 22 10.63 -18.63 -4.47
C ASP A 22 9.24 -19.00 -4.98
N LEU A 23 8.19 -18.54 -4.29
CA LEU A 23 6.80 -18.70 -4.69
C LEU A 23 6.34 -17.58 -5.65
N PHE A 24 6.71 -16.32 -5.37
CA PHE A 24 6.34 -15.13 -6.14
C PHE A 24 7.59 -14.38 -6.57
N PRO A 25 8.23 -14.75 -7.70
CA PRO A 25 9.52 -14.19 -8.13
C PRO A 25 9.49 -12.67 -8.37
N SER A 26 8.38 -12.16 -8.89
CA SER A 26 8.16 -10.72 -9.14
C SER A 26 6.86 -10.24 -8.52
N PRO A 27 6.77 -8.97 -8.11
CA PRO A 27 5.49 -8.38 -7.73
C PRO A 27 4.50 -8.43 -8.91
N PRO A 28 3.21 -8.66 -8.67
CA PRO A 28 2.21 -8.52 -9.71
C PRO A 28 2.14 -7.05 -10.19
N PRO A 29 1.75 -6.81 -11.45
CA PRO A 29 1.44 -5.47 -11.90
C PRO A 29 0.40 -4.80 -10.99
N PRO A 30 0.48 -3.48 -10.74
CA PRO A 30 -0.45 -2.78 -9.85
C PRO A 30 -1.93 -2.99 -10.20
N GLU A 31 -2.25 -3.12 -11.49
CA GLU A 31 -3.60 -3.36 -11.99
C GLU A 31 -4.18 -4.72 -11.55
N LEU A 32 -3.31 -5.70 -11.29
CA LEU A 32 -3.68 -7.04 -10.85
C LEU A 32 -3.63 -7.22 -9.32
N ALA A 33 -3.24 -6.18 -8.58
CA ALA A 33 -3.13 -6.21 -7.13
C ALA A 33 -3.93 -5.04 -6.50
N PRO A 34 -5.26 -4.99 -6.69
CA PRO A 34 -6.09 -3.96 -6.07
C PRO A 34 -5.99 -4.06 -4.55
N ASN A 35 -6.06 -2.92 -3.86
CA ASN A 35 -6.04 -2.90 -2.40
C ASN A 35 -7.34 -3.48 -1.81
N CYS A 36 -7.33 -3.81 -0.50
CA CYS A 36 -8.45 -4.45 0.16
C CYS A 36 -9.76 -3.63 0.10
N SER A 37 -9.68 -2.30 0.05
CA SER A 37 -10.86 -1.44 -0.05
C SER A 37 -11.47 -1.42 -1.45
N GLU A 38 -10.67 -1.67 -2.47
CA GLU A 38 -11.11 -1.75 -3.87
C GLU A 38 -11.64 -3.14 -4.23
N ALA A 39 -10.92 -4.17 -3.80
CA ALA A 39 -11.29 -5.56 -4.08
C ALA A 39 -12.45 -6.07 -3.20
N GLY A 40 -12.60 -5.51 -2.01
CA GLY A 40 -13.43 -6.06 -0.95
C GLY A 40 -12.79 -7.31 -0.31
N VAL A 41 -13.07 -7.55 0.95
CA VAL A 41 -12.62 -8.76 1.68
C VAL A 41 -13.74 -9.23 2.59
N LEU A 42 -14.01 -10.54 2.60
CA LEU A 42 -14.94 -11.14 3.54
C LEU A 42 -14.42 -10.93 4.97
N GLY A 43 -15.13 -10.16 5.80
CA GLY A 43 -14.64 -9.67 7.10
C GLY A 43 -14.23 -10.75 8.11
N ILE A 44 -14.74 -11.96 8.00
CA ILE A 44 -14.35 -13.09 8.87
C ILE A 44 -13.05 -13.76 8.43
N LEU A 45 -12.67 -13.64 7.16
CA LEU A 45 -11.50 -14.32 6.58
C LEU A 45 -10.18 -13.95 7.27
N PRO A 46 -9.91 -12.68 7.65
CA PRO A 46 -8.76 -12.32 8.47
C PRO A 46 -8.65 -13.09 9.78
N GLY A 47 -9.78 -13.39 10.43
CA GLY A 47 -9.82 -14.19 11.66
C GLY A 47 -9.38 -15.64 11.42
N ILE A 48 -9.90 -16.28 10.37
CA ILE A 48 -9.53 -17.66 9.99
C ILE A 48 -8.04 -17.73 9.66
N VAL A 49 -7.57 -16.86 8.76
CA VAL A 49 -6.17 -16.82 8.33
C VAL A 49 -5.25 -16.48 9.50
N GLY A 50 -5.61 -15.52 10.34
CA GLY A 50 -4.82 -15.13 11.51
C GLY A 50 -4.68 -16.23 12.54
N THR A 51 -5.75 -17.00 12.79
CA THR A 51 -5.71 -18.14 13.71
C THR A 51 -4.79 -19.26 13.19
N ILE A 52 -4.82 -19.52 11.88
CA ILE A 52 -3.92 -20.51 11.27
C ILE A 52 -2.47 -20.02 11.35
N GLN A 53 -2.19 -18.74 11.07
CA GLN A 53 -0.85 -18.16 11.22
C GLN A 53 -0.34 -18.25 12.67
N ALA A 54 -1.19 -17.97 13.65
CA ALA A 54 -0.84 -18.13 15.07
C ALA A 54 -0.52 -19.59 15.40
N THR A 55 -1.28 -20.55 14.85
CA THR A 55 -1.02 -21.98 15.02
C THR A 55 0.35 -22.38 14.43
N GLU A 56 0.70 -21.88 13.24
CA GLU A 56 2.01 -22.11 12.63
C GLU A 56 3.13 -21.54 13.51
N ALA A 57 2.97 -20.32 14.04
CA ALA A 57 3.93 -19.71 14.94
C ALA A 57 4.14 -20.54 16.22
N ILE A 58 3.07 -21.04 16.82
CA ILE A 58 3.12 -21.89 18.02
C ILE A 58 3.86 -23.21 17.71
N LYS A 59 3.59 -23.85 16.58
CA LYS A 59 4.30 -25.07 16.16
C LYS A 59 5.81 -24.83 16.02
N ILE A 60 6.18 -23.71 15.41
CA ILE A 60 7.60 -23.32 15.26
C ILE A 60 8.26 -23.09 16.63
N ILE A 61 7.62 -22.36 17.53
CA ILE A 61 8.15 -22.02 18.86
C ILE A 61 8.33 -23.28 19.71
N LEU A 62 7.35 -24.19 19.66
CA LEU A 62 7.36 -25.41 20.48
C LEU A 62 8.13 -26.57 19.81
N GLY A 63 8.50 -26.45 18.54
CA GLY A 63 9.14 -27.53 17.79
C GLY A 63 8.25 -28.77 17.60
N ILE A 64 6.92 -28.58 17.44
CA ILE A 64 5.95 -29.67 17.32
C ILE A 64 5.23 -29.64 15.97
N GLY A 65 4.84 -30.83 15.48
CA GLY A 65 4.09 -31.01 14.23
C GLY A 65 4.90 -30.60 13.00
N ASN A 66 4.23 -30.51 11.86
CA ASN A 66 4.82 -30.09 10.59
C ASN A 66 4.36 -28.67 10.26
N CYS A 67 5.33 -27.77 10.00
CA CYS A 67 5.04 -26.41 9.58
C CYS A 67 4.81 -26.35 8.07
N LEU A 68 4.11 -25.32 7.61
CA LEU A 68 3.84 -25.05 6.20
C LEU A 68 5.09 -24.48 5.45
N SER A 69 6.28 -25.06 5.73
CA SER A 69 7.49 -24.70 5.00
C SER A 69 7.55 -25.45 3.67
N GLY A 70 7.63 -24.74 2.55
CA GLY A 70 7.52 -25.33 1.22
C GLY A 70 6.09 -25.71 0.79
N GLU A 71 5.10 -25.35 1.59
CA GLU A 71 3.68 -25.53 1.30
C GLU A 71 2.94 -24.19 1.39
N LEU A 72 2.09 -23.88 0.41
CA LEU A 72 1.12 -22.80 0.47
C LEU A 72 -0.26 -23.39 0.77
N LEU A 73 -0.81 -23.10 1.93
CA LEU A 73 -2.20 -23.40 2.25
C LEU A 73 -3.09 -22.34 1.61
N VAL A 74 -3.98 -22.75 0.72
CA VAL A 74 -5.00 -21.89 0.09
C VAL A 74 -6.35 -22.27 0.67
N ILE A 75 -7.10 -21.26 1.10
CA ILE A 75 -8.39 -21.37 1.76
C ILE A 75 -9.42 -20.65 0.89
N ASP A 76 -10.42 -21.35 0.41
CA ASP A 76 -11.60 -20.76 -0.23
C ASP A 76 -12.72 -20.66 0.80
N ALA A 77 -13.07 -19.43 1.21
CA ALA A 77 -14.08 -19.20 2.24
C ALA A 77 -15.53 -19.38 1.74
N LEU A 78 -15.76 -19.48 0.44
CA LEU A 78 -17.10 -19.73 -0.10
C LEU A 78 -17.44 -21.22 -0.09
N THR A 79 -16.46 -22.08 -0.41
CA THR A 79 -16.64 -23.54 -0.45
C THR A 79 -16.14 -24.22 0.81
N MET A 80 -15.36 -23.51 1.64
CA MET A 80 -14.60 -24.02 2.79
C MET A 80 -13.59 -25.11 2.40
N ASP A 81 -13.06 -25.01 1.18
CA ASP A 81 -11.99 -25.88 0.71
C ASP A 81 -10.62 -25.39 1.22
N PHE A 82 -9.81 -26.35 1.62
CA PHE A 82 -8.42 -26.15 2.04
C PHE A 82 -7.52 -26.97 1.12
N ARG A 83 -6.68 -26.30 0.36
CA ARG A 83 -5.74 -26.94 -0.58
C ARG A 83 -4.32 -26.58 -0.22
N LYS A 84 -3.40 -27.52 -0.34
CA LYS A 84 -1.96 -27.29 -0.20
C LYS A 84 -1.31 -27.37 -1.57
N LEU A 85 -0.51 -26.37 -1.89
CA LEU A 85 0.32 -26.29 -3.06
C LEU A 85 1.78 -26.37 -2.61
N GLU A 86 2.54 -27.32 -3.14
CA GLU A 86 3.95 -27.47 -2.82
C GLU A 86 4.80 -26.52 -3.68
N PHE A 87 5.84 -25.95 -3.09
CA PHE A 87 6.85 -25.17 -3.78
C PHE A 87 8.22 -25.40 -3.15
N SER A 88 9.27 -25.23 -3.93
CA SER A 88 10.65 -25.51 -3.51
C SER A 88 11.54 -24.28 -3.59
N LEU A 89 12.66 -24.35 -2.90
CA LEU A 89 13.72 -23.36 -2.96
C LEU A 89 14.25 -23.26 -4.41
N ASN A 90 14.31 -22.05 -4.95
CA ASN A 90 15.02 -21.79 -6.20
C ASN A 90 16.51 -21.57 -5.90
N SER A 91 17.32 -22.60 -6.13
CA SER A 91 18.77 -22.57 -5.87
C SER A 91 19.55 -21.63 -6.81
N GLU A 92 18.98 -21.27 -7.96
CA GLU A 92 19.61 -20.37 -8.92
C GLU A 92 19.39 -18.90 -8.57
N ARG A 93 18.50 -18.61 -7.63
CA ARG A 93 18.19 -17.24 -7.25
C ARG A 93 19.30 -16.66 -6.37
N GLU A 94 19.72 -15.44 -6.71
CA GLU A 94 20.67 -14.68 -5.93
C GLU A 94 20.13 -14.42 -4.50
N LYS A 95 20.93 -14.77 -3.49
CA LYS A 95 20.55 -14.54 -2.09
C LYS A 95 20.58 -13.04 -1.79
N VAL A 96 19.49 -12.51 -1.27
CA VAL A 96 19.45 -11.14 -0.76
C VAL A 96 20.26 -11.08 0.54
N THR A 97 21.45 -10.51 0.49
CA THR A 97 22.37 -10.37 1.62
C THR A 97 22.29 -9.02 2.32
N SER A 98 21.64 -8.03 1.70
CA SER A 98 21.41 -6.71 2.28
C SER A 98 20.05 -6.16 1.83
N LEU A 99 19.45 -5.34 2.67
CA LEU A 99 18.31 -4.54 2.23
C LEU A 99 18.80 -3.49 1.24
N ALA A 100 18.13 -3.36 0.11
CA ALA A 100 18.37 -2.22 -0.77
C ALA A 100 18.22 -0.95 0.07
N LYS A 101 19.18 -0.03 -0.03
CA LYS A 101 19.01 1.31 0.55
C LYS A 101 17.67 1.82 0.02
N ARG A 102 16.78 2.21 0.93
CA ARG A 102 15.54 2.90 0.56
C ARG A 102 15.98 4.06 -0.33
N GLN A 103 15.56 4.05 -1.58
CA GLN A 103 15.78 5.21 -2.45
C GLN A 103 15.19 6.40 -1.71
N GLU A 104 15.97 7.45 -1.57
CA GLU A 104 15.43 8.69 -0.99
C GLU A 104 14.17 9.03 -1.80
N LYS A 105 13.07 9.19 -1.10
CA LYS A 105 11.84 9.62 -1.74
C LYS A 105 12.18 10.99 -2.31
N GLY A 106 12.19 11.17 -3.60
CA GLY A 106 12.44 12.48 -4.20
C GLY A 106 11.37 13.52 -3.84
N PHE A 107 10.48 13.21 -2.89
CA PHE A 107 9.44 14.07 -2.34
C PHE A 107 9.49 14.06 -0.80
N SER A 108 8.88 15.07 -0.18
CA SER A 108 8.76 15.21 1.27
C SER A 108 7.42 14.67 1.78
N GLU A 109 7.39 14.29 3.04
CA GLU A 109 6.15 13.98 3.77
C GLU A 109 5.78 15.16 4.65
N ILE A 110 4.49 15.49 4.73
CA ILE A 110 3.98 16.58 5.57
C ILE A 110 2.78 16.08 6.39
N GLY A 111 2.77 16.37 7.69
CA GLY A 111 1.64 16.07 8.58
C GLY A 111 0.49 17.06 8.41
N ALA A 112 -0.73 16.66 8.81
CA ALA A 112 -1.93 17.49 8.64
C ALA A 112 -1.82 18.84 9.39
N LYS A 113 -1.35 18.84 10.62
CA LYS A 113 -1.14 20.08 11.41
C LYS A 113 -0.10 20.99 10.78
N GLU A 114 1.05 20.44 10.40
CA GLU A 114 2.11 21.22 9.76
C GLU A 114 1.62 21.82 8.44
N PHE A 115 0.87 21.06 7.64
CA PHE A 115 0.27 21.54 6.41
C PHE A 115 -0.69 22.71 6.66
N SER A 116 -1.57 22.58 7.66
CA SER A 116 -2.48 23.64 8.08
C SER A 116 -1.75 24.90 8.54
N GLU A 117 -0.75 24.75 9.40
CA GLU A 117 0.07 25.86 9.90
C GLU A 117 0.80 26.61 8.77
N ARG A 118 1.41 25.90 7.83
CA ARG A 118 2.09 26.51 6.68
C ARG A 118 1.10 27.28 5.79
N ARG A 119 -0.10 26.73 5.53
CA ARG A 119 -1.15 27.42 4.76
C ARG A 119 -1.60 28.70 5.46
N ASN A 120 -1.83 28.65 6.76
CA ASN A 120 -2.19 29.82 7.57
C ASN A 120 -1.06 30.88 7.59
N GLY A 121 0.19 30.46 7.43
CA GLY A 121 1.36 31.30 7.26
C GLY A 121 1.54 31.90 5.85
N GLY A 122 0.64 31.61 4.91
CA GLY A 122 0.65 32.16 3.56
C GLY A 122 1.29 31.25 2.50
N TRP A 123 1.62 30.01 2.84
CA TRP A 123 2.09 29.03 1.85
C TRP A 123 0.91 28.51 1.01
N THR A 124 0.99 28.65 -0.30
CA THR A 124 -0.06 28.30 -1.27
C THR A 124 0.41 27.23 -2.26
N PRO A 125 0.58 25.99 -1.83
CA PRO A 125 0.93 24.91 -2.73
C PRO A 125 -0.29 24.52 -3.59
N PHE A 126 -0.05 23.93 -4.74
CA PHE A 126 -1.10 23.28 -5.51
C PHE A 126 -1.57 22.02 -4.77
N LEU A 127 -2.84 21.96 -4.40
CA LEU A 127 -3.42 20.87 -3.62
C LEU A 127 -4.14 19.88 -4.54
N LEU A 128 -3.62 18.66 -4.65
CA LEU A 128 -4.09 17.60 -5.52
C LEU A 128 -4.78 16.48 -4.74
N ASP A 129 -6.08 16.28 -4.99
CA ASP A 129 -6.82 15.11 -4.51
C ASP A 129 -6.74 13.96 -5.53
N VAL A 130 -6.22 12.81 -5.10
CA VAL A 130 -6.07 11.63 -5.96
C VAL A 130 -7.04 10.49 -5.62
N ARG A 131 -8.12 10.83 -4.92
CA ARG A 131 -9.20 9.89 -4.59
C ARG A 131 -10.17 9.73 -5.76
N ARG A 132 -11.11 8.82 -5.60
CA ARG A 132 -12.23 8.66 -6.52
C ARG A 132 -13.28 9.76 -6.26
N SER A 133 -14.10 10.06 -7.25
CA SER A 133 -15.14 11.09 -7.17
C SER A 133 -16.22 10.82 -6.10
N ASP A 134 -16.49 9.54 -5.79
CA ASP A 134 -17.45 9.15 -4.74
C ASP A 134 -16.88 9.43 -3.33
N GLU A 135 -15.57 9.36 -3.14
CA GLU A 135 -14.91 9.69 -1.85
C GLU A 135 -14.91 11.22 -1.57
N GLU A 136 -14.89 12.03 -2.62
CA GLU A 136 -14.94 13.50 -2.51
C GLU A 136 -16.27 14.00 -1.94
N GLN A 137 -17.38 13.37 -2.33
CA GLN A 137 -18.72 13.76 -1.88
C GLN A 137 -18.92 13.60 -0.36
N ILE A 138 -18.08 12.78 0.28
CA ILE A 138 -18.14 12.54 1.72
C ILE A 138 -17.39 13.63 2.48
N SER A 139 -16.21 13.99 2.04
CA SER A 139 -15.36 15.02 2.66
C SER A 139 -14.29 15.51 1.68
N SER A 140 -13.82 16.74 1.82
CA SER A 140 -12.73 17.30 1.02
C SER A 140 -11.92 18.32 1.81
N ILE A 141 -10.64 18.48 1.48
CA ILE A 141 -9.82 19.56 2.07
C ILE A 141 -10.14 20.86 1.32
N GLY A 142 -10.56 21.89 2.08
CA GLY A 142 -10.88 23.19 1.50
C GLY A 142 -9.70 23.79 0.72
N GLY A 143 -9.98 24.33 -0.48
CA GLY A 143 -8.96 24.88 -1.37
C GLY A 143 -8.19 23.84 -2.18
N THR A 144 -8.77 22.67 -2.42
CA THR A 144 -8.25 21.69 -3.39
C THR A 144 -8.34 22.26 -4.80
N ASP A 145 -7.20 22.34 -5.49
CA ASP A 145 -7.07 22.95 -6.81
C ASP A 145 -7.48 22.00 -7.94
N SER A 146 -7.14 20.72 -7.80
CA SER A 146 -7.50 19.70 -8.80
C SER A 146 -7.81 18.35 -8.15
N ARG A 147 -8.64 17.59 -8.87
CA ARG A 147 -9.04 16.22 -8.50
C ARG A 147 -8.83 15.32 -9.70
N ILE A 148 -7.84 14.45 -9.57
CA ILE A 148 -7.47 13.48 -10.61
C ILE A 148 -7.27 12.14 -9.92
N MET A 149 -8.09 11.14 -10.24
CA MET A 149 -7.96 9.81 -9.67
C MET A 149 -6.54 9.27 -9.89
N HIS A 150 -5.94 8.65 -8.86
CA HIS A 150 -4.55 8.20 -8.90
C HIS A 150 -4.17 7.36 -10.13
N LEU A 151 -5.11 6.57 -10.67
CA LEU A 151 -4.90 5.77 -11.90
C LEU A 151 -4.92 6.61 -13.19
N GLU A 152 -5.50 7.81 -13.16
CA GLU A 152 -5.57 8.71 -14.32
C GLU A 152 -4.37 9.64 -14.40
N ILE A 153 -3.59 9.78 -13.33
CA ILE A 153 -2.43 10.69 -13.28
C ILE A 153 -1.48 10.50 -14.46
N PRO A 154 -1.10 9.25 -14.86
CA PRO A 154 -0.19 9.08 -15.99
C PRO A 154 -0.68 9.66 -17.30
N SER A 155 -2.00 9.62 -17.55
CA SER A 155 -2.61 10.17 -18.79
C SER A 155 -2.98 11.64 -18.70
N ARG A 156 -2.97 12.22 -17.50
CA ARG A 156 -3.38 13.60 -17.23
C ARG A 156 -2.28 14.42 -16.56
N LEU A 157 -1.04 13.97 -16.68
CA LEU A 157 0.11 14.58 -16.02
C LEU A 157 0.30 16.06 -16.43
N GLU A 158 0.01 16.39 -17.68
CA GLU A 158 0.11 17.74 -18.22
C GLU A 158 -0.86 18.75 -17.60
N GLU A 159 -1.90 18.29 -16.89
CA GLU A 159 -2.82 19.15 -16.14
C GLU A 159 -2.24 19.66 -14.82
N LEU A 160 -1.13 19.10 -14.37
CA LEU A 160 -0.45 19.51 -13.14
C LEU A 160 0.48 20.69 -13.41
N PRO A 161 0.69 21.58 -12.42
CA PRO A 161 1.59 22.72 -12.61
C PRO A 161 3.04 22.26 -12.73
N SER A 162 3.79 22.92 -13.61
CA SER A 162 5.23 22.71 -13.78
C SER A 162 6.07 23.52 -12.80
N GLN A 163 5.48 24.45 -12.06
CA GLN A 163 6.16 25.32 -11.10
C GLN A 163 5.40 25.39 -9.78
N GLY A 164 6.15 25.62 -8.70
CA GLY A 164 5.59 25.70 -7.35
C GLY A 164 5.42 24.34 -6.67
N ASP A 165 5.13 24.39 -5.39
CA ASP A 165 4.98 23.17 -4.57
C ASP A 165 3.65 22.48 -4.86
N ILE A 166 3.66 21.14 -4.83
CA ILE A 166 2.44 20.32 -4.96
C ILE A 166 2.26 19.49 -3.69
N VAL A 167 1.10 19.57 -3.06
CA VAL A 167 0.69 18.68 -1.98
C VAL A 167 -0.31 17.68 -2.52
N VAL A 168 0.02 16.40 -2.44
CA VAL A 168 -0.85 15.32 -2.89
C VAL A 168 -1.48 14.63 -1.68
N TYR A 169 -2.79 14.45 -1.72
CA TYR A 169 -3.49 13.71 -0.68
C TYR A 169 -4.44 12.66 -1.23
N CYS A 170 -4.65 11.63 -0.43
CA CYS A 170 -5.70 10.64 -0.65
C CYS A 170 -6.41 10.35 0.68
N ARG A 171 -7.04 9.20 0.84
CA ARG A 171 -7.72 8.85 2.08
C ARG A 171 -6.75 8.66 3.26
N SER A 172 -5.65 7.91 3.07
CA SER A 172 -4.74 7.46 4.13
C SER A 172 -3.24 7.73 3.85
N GLY A 173 -2.91 8.44 2.78
CA GLY A 173 -1.53 8.74 2.40
C GLY A 173 -0.86 7.73 1.46
N GLN A 174 -1.43 6.54 1.23
CA GLN A 174 -0.78 5.48 0.42
C GLN A 174 -0.86 5.73 -1.09
N ARG A 175 -2.04 6.05 -1.63
CA ARG A 175 -2.21 6.37 -3.06
C ARG A 175 -1.46 7.64 -3.43
N SER A 176 -1.48 8.63 -2.54
CA SER A 176 -0.75 9.90 -2.73
C SER A 176 0.77 9.74 -2.63
N ASP A 177 1.30 8.77 -1.84
CA ASP A 177 2.73 8.42 -1.86
C ASP A 177 3.16 7.90 -3.24
N ALA A 178 2.38 7.01 -3.83
CA ALA A 178 2.67 6.47 -5.16
C ALA A 178 2.60 7.57 -6.25
N VAL A 179 1.61 8.46 -6.17
CA VAL A 179 1.46 9.59 -7.10
C VAL A 179 2.59 10.61 -6.92
N ALA A 180 2.94 10.98 -5.69
CA ALA A 180 4.05 11.88 -5.42
C ALA A 180 5.36 11.37 -6.03
N ARG A 181 5.64 10.08 -5.87
CA ARG A 181 6.78 9.42 -6.51
C ARG A 181 6.74 9.51 -8.03
N PHE A 182 5.59 9.19 -8.62
CA PHE A 182 5.40 9.26 -10.07
C PHE A 182 5.62 10.68 -10.61
N ILE A 183 5.11 11.72 -9.93
CA ILE A 183 5.32 13.13 -10.32
C ILE A 183 6.82 13.48 -10.27
N VAL A 184 7.52 13.09 -9.21
CA VAL A 184 8.97 13.31 -9.09
C VAL A 184 9.73 12.61 -10.21
N ASP A 185 9.44 11.32 -10.45
CA ASP A 185 10.11 10.51 -11.47
C ASP A 185 9.87 11.05 -12.89
N SER A 186 8.75 11.73 -13.12
CA SER A 186 8.43 12.38 -14.40
C SER A 186 9.25 13.65 -14.68
N GLY A 187 9.80 14.28 -13.63
CA GLY A 187 10.50 15.56 -13.75
C GLY A 187 9.62 16.74 -14.17
N LEU A 188 8.29 16.63 -14.00
CA LEU A 188 7.34 17.64 -14.46
C LEU A 188 7.48 18.98 -13.72
N CYS A 189 7.70 18.94 -12.41
CA CYS A 189 7.58 20.09 -11.53
C CYS A 189 8.93 20.48 -10.93
N ASP A 190 9.23 21.79 -10.95
CA ASP A 190 10.46 22.36 -10.35
C ASP A 190 10.36 22.55 -8.83
N GLY A 191 9.12 22.56 -8.29
CA GLY A 191 8.86 22.73 -6.86
C GLY A 191 8.96 21.43 -6.06
N MET A 192 8.76 21.55 -4.75
CA MET A 192 8.74 20.40 -3.86
C MET A 192 7.39 19.66 -3.97
N ILE A 193 7.46 18.35 -4.07
CA ILE A 193 6.30 17.49 -4.00
C ILE A 193 6.15 16.98 -2.56
N TYR A 194 4.95 17.08 -2.02
CA TYR A 194 4.63 16.62 -0.67
C TYR A 194 3.53 15.56 -0.71
N ASN A 195 3.72 14.51 0.08
CA ASN A 195 2.66 13.57 0.40
C ASN A 195 2.05 13.92 1.76
N LEU A 196 0.73 14.16 1.83
CA LEU A 196 0.03 14.39 3.09
C LEU A 196 -0.10 13.08 3.87
N LEU A 197 0.65 12.97 4.97
CA LEU A 197 0.65 11.79 5.84
C LEU A 197 -0.74 11.57 6.45
N GLY A 198 -1.21 10.34 6.40
CA GLY A 198 -2.55 9.98 6.87
C GLY A 198 -3.68 10.49 5.98
N GLY A 199 -3.37 11.31 4.97
CA GLY A 199 -4.34 11.84 4.01
C GLY A 199 -5.49 12.63 4.65
N ILE A 200 -6.68 12.54 4.06
CA ILE A 200 -7.85 13.26 4.57
C ILE A 200 -8.31 12.73 5.94
N ASN A 201 -8.04 11.46 6.28
CA ASN A 201 -8.36 10.95 7.61
C ASN A 201 -7.60 11.73 8.69
N ALA A 202 -6.28 11.90 8.53
CA ALA A 202 -5.49 12.69 9.48
C ALA A 202 -5.90 14.18 9.47
N TRP A 203 -6.28 14.72 8.32
CA TRP A 203 -6.79 16.08 8.24
C TRP A 203 -8.08 16.24 9.04
N SER A 204 -9.06 15.35 8.86
CA SER A 204 -10.31 15.38 9.62
C SER A 204 -10.08 15.17 11.12
N ASP A 205 -9.20 14.25 11.50
CA ASP A 205 -8.96 13.98 12.93
C ASP A 205 -8.21 15.12 13.64
N GLU A 206 -7.33 15.83 12.96
CA GLU A 206 -6.36 16.75 13.59
C GLU A 206 -6.63 18.23 13.34
N VAL A 207 -7.30 18.58 12.23
CA VAL A 207 -7.43 19.97 11.75
C VAL A 207 -8.89 20.40 11.60
N ASP A 208 -9.71 19.59 10.93
CA ASP A 208 -11.07 19.93 10.53
C ASP A 208 -12.00 18.73 10.74
N PRO A 209 -12.48 18.51 11.97
CA PRO A 209 -13.28 17.34 12.33
C PRO A 209 -14.74 17.39 11.86
N ASP A 210 -15.20 18.47 11.20
CA ASP A 210 -16.59 18.66 10.74
C ASP A 210 -16.85 18.13 9.32
#